data_980494aafa09d4834c3c10823debbdd8
#
_entry.id   980494aafa09d4834c3c10823debbdd8
#
_cell.length_a   1.000
_cell.length_b   1.000
_cell.length_c   1.000
_cell.angle_alpha   90.00
_cell.angle_beta   90.00
_cell.angle_gamma   90.00
#
_symmetry.space_group_name_H-M   'P 1'
#
loop_
_entity.id
_entity.type
_entity.pdbx_description
1 polymer ?
#
loop_
_entity_poly.entity_id
_entity_poly.type
_entity_poly.pdbx_seq_one_letter_code
_entity_poly.pdbx_strand_id
1 'polypeptide(L)'
;ALYIDGRIRVASGSAWADEINDNDDSIVMFKQQIGSRPRLIICGGGHVSAALVRMASLLAFDIWVIEDRPLFADNAKRQGADHVICGDYKKTLARLEPQADDYYVCMTRGHRFDMECLTEIFRKPYAYVGMMGSKKRAAIVKKELEESGFSQETISGLHSPIGLAIGGQTPEEIALSVISEIVKCKNERTGCTQVDNEVLDALIEASDEKYILCTIIKKNGSAPRGVGTQMLVSSDNRIIGTIGGGCAEAEVISHCRRLFRKQEFKCSLMDVSMNTDDAEKEGMVCGGSISVLLEQIG
;
A
#
# COMPACT_ATOMS: atom_id res chain seq x y z
N ALA A 1 0.53 1.81 -17.39
CA ALA A 1 -0.84 1.58 -17.85
C ALA A 1 -0.87 0.63 -19.02
N LEU A 2 -1.84 -0.28 -19.07
CA LEU A 2 -2.15 -1.14 -20.20
C LEU A 2 -3.37 -0.57 -20.92
N TYR A 3 -3.29 -0.43 -22.26
CA TYR A 3 -4.38 0.07 -23.11
C TYR A 3 -5.11 -1.09 -23.82
N ILE A 4 -6.33 -0.83 -24.29
CA ILE A 4 -7.15 -1.85 -24.95
C ILE A 4 -6.52 -2.39 -26.25
N ASP A 5 -5.65 -1.61 -26.88
CA ASP A 5 -4.88 -1.99 -28.08
C ASP A 5 -3.58 -2.76 -27.77
N GLY A 6 -3.36 -3.11 -26.48
CA GLY A 6 -2.18 -3.85 -26.02
C GLY A 6 -0.93 -3.01 -25.79
N ARG A 7 -1.00 -1.69 -25.99
CA ARG A 7 0.15 -0.82 -25.64
C ARG A 7 0.34 -0.75 -24.14
N ILE A 8 1.59 -0.72 -23.70
CA ILE A 8 1.97 -0.50 -22.31
C ILE A 8 2.74 0.81 -22.20
N ARG A 9 2.30 1.69 -21.29
CA ARG A 9 3.05 2.90 -20.93
C ARG A 9 3.57 2.77 -19.50
N VAL A 10 4.83 3.09 -19.30
CA VAL A 10 5.47 3.22 -18.00
C VAL A 10 5.89 4.68 -17.85
N ALA A 11 5.48 5.32 -16.78
CA ALA A 11 5.90 6.66 -16.40
C ALA A 11 6.46 6.64 -14.98
N SER A 12 7.45 7.48 -14.68
CA SER A 12 8.07 7.58 -13.36
C SER A 12 7.75 8.93 -12.71
N GLY A 13 7.60 8.92 -11.39
CA GLY A 13 7.33 10.11 -10.58
C GLY A 13 5.84 10.37 -10.28
N SER A 14 5.57 11.45 -9.57
CA SER A 14 4.21 11.81 -9.12
C SER A 14 3.28 12.29 -10.25
N ALA A 15 3.84 12.75 -11.36
CA ALA A 15 3.09 13.25 -12.52
C ALA A 15 2.52 12.15 -13.42
N TRP A 16 2.84 10.87 -13.18
CA TRP A 16 2.43 9.76 -14.03
C TRP A 16 0.90 9.64 -14.22
N ALA A 17 0.11 10.11 -13.24
CA ALA A 17 -1.34 10.06 -13.31
C ALA A 17 -1.90 11.01 -14.39
N ASP A 18 -1.28 12.16 -14.55
CA ASP A 18 -1.68 13.20 -15.49
C ASP A 18 -1.14 12.89 -16.91
N GLU A 19 0.08 12.37 -17.02
CA GLU A 19 0.70 11.98 -18.30
C GLU A 19 -0.03 10.84 -19.02
N ILE A 20 -0.75 9.97 -18.28
CA ILE A 20 -1.51 8.86 -18.86
C ILE A 20 -2.91 9.29 -19.34
N ASN A 21 -3.41 10.44 -18.89
CA ASN A 21 -4.73 10.94 -19.23
C ASN A 21 -4.73 11.91 -20.43
N ASP A 22 -3.56 12.36 -20.92
CA ASP A 22 -3.51 13.37 -22.00
C ASP A 22 -3.68 12.77 -23.38
N ASN A 23 -4.79 13.17 -24.02
CA ASN A 23 -5.02 13.24 -25.49
C ASN A 23 -4.92 11.95 -26.32
N ASP A 24 -5.00 10.78 -25.72
CA ASP A 24 -5.10 9.55 -26.51
C ASP A 24 -6.51 8.95 -26.33
N ASP A 25 -7.27 8.83 -27.44
CA ASP A 25 -8.62 8.20 -27.48
C ASP A 25 -8.58 6.69 -27.12
N SER A 26 -7.43 6.19 -26.70
CA SER A 26 -7.25 4.80 -26.30
C SER A 26 -7.75 4.55 -24.88
N ILE A 27 -8.60 3.53 -24.73
CA ILE A 27 -9.15 3.12 -23.44
C ILE A 27 -8.07 2.43 -22.61
N VAL A 28 -7.78 2.96 -21.43
CA VAL A 28 -6.90 2.31 -20.44
C VAL A 28 -7.63 1.13 -19.81
N MET A 29 -7.14 -0.08 -20.01
CA MET A 29 -7.70 -1.30 -19.41
C MET A 29 -7.24 -1.51 -17.98
N PHE A 30 -5.99 -1.18 -17.70
CA PHE A 30 -5.38 -1.42 -16.40
C PHE A 30 -4.28 -0.41 -16.09
N LYS A 31 -4.22 0.00 -14.84
CA LYS A 31 -3.26 0.98 -14.33
C LYS A 31 -2.78 0.53 -12.95
N GLN A 32 -1.49 0.39 -12.76
CA GLN A 32 -0.89 0.02 -11.48
C GLN A 32 0.28 0.93 -11.17
N GLN A 33 0.36 1.38 -9.93
CA GLN A 33 1.54 2.05 -9.42
C GLN A 33 2.49 0.98 -8.87
N ILE A 34 3.69 0.92 -9.43
CA ILE A 34 4.79 0.10 -8.92
C ILE A 34 5.77 1.07 -8.27
N GLY A 35 6.04 0.92 -6.98
CA GLY A 35 6.89 1.86 -6.27
C GLY A 35 7.44 1.32 -4.97
N SER A 36 8.26 2.11 -4.30
CA SER A 36 8.72 1.87 -2.93
C SER A 36 7.52 1.67 -1.99
N ARG A 37 7.76 0.96 -0.90
CA ARG A 37 6.77 0.86 0.19
C ARG A 37 6.33 2.26 0.61
N PRO A 38 5.02 2.52 0.80
CA PRO A 38 4.56 3.81 1.31
C PRO A 38 5.16 4.04 2.69
N ARG A 39 5.58 5.27 2.95
CA ARG A 39 6.19 5.60 4.25
C ARG A 39 5.12 5.80 5.30
N LEU A 40 5.27 5.12 6.44
CA LEU A 40 4.50 5.37 7.65
C LEU A 40 5.37 6.16 8.64
N ILE A 41 5.11 7.45 8.77
CA ILE A 41 5.89 8.38 9.58
C ILE A 41 5.16 8.64 10.90
N ILE A 42 5.70 8.12 11.99
CA ILE A 42 5.11 8.19 13.32
C ILE A 42 5.84 9.24 14.15
N CYS A 43 5.14 10.31 14.55
CA CYS A 43 5.65 11.33 15.44
C CYS A 43 5.30 10.97 16.89
N GLY A 44 6.28 10.49 17.64
CA GLY A 44 6.16 10.02 19.01
C GLY A 44 6.43 8.52 19.16
N GLY A 45 7.23 8.13 20.16
CA GLY A 45 7.68 6.76 20.42
C GLY A 45 7.03 6.10 21.66
N GLY A 46 5.80 6.50 22.04
CA GLY A 46 5.09 5.97 23.21
C GLY A 46 4.64 4.52 23.06
N HIS A 47 3.89 4.00 24.03
CA HIS A 47 3.45 2.60 24.04
C HIS A 47 2.57 2.22 22.84
N VAL A 48 1.62 3.09 22.47
CA VAL A 48 0.77 2.86 21.27
C VAL A 48 1.61 2.87 20.01
N SER A 49 2.56 3.80 19.90
CA SER A 49 3.49 3.85 18.77
C SER A 49 4.33 2.57 18.66
N ALA A 50 4.84 2.04 19.77
CA ALA A 50 5.57 0.78 19.83
C ALA A 50 4.73 -0.41 19.32
N ALA A 51 3.47 -0.47 19.73
CA ALA A 51 2.53 -1.48 19.23
C ALA A 51 2.21 -1.30 17.75
N LEU A 52 2.04 -0.04 17.29
CA LEU A 52 1.80 0.29 15.89
C LEU A 52 2.97 -0.12 15.00
N VAL A 53 4.21 0.15 15.41
CA VAL A 53 5.43 -0.28 14.70
C VAL A 53 5.44 -1.80 14.50
N ARG A 54 5.20 -2.59 15.57
CA ARG A 54 5.13 -4.06 15.47
C ARG A 54 4.06 -4.56 14.49
N MET A 55 2.88 -3.93 14.48
CA MET A 55 1.81 -4.32 13.55
C MET A 55 2.13 -3.89 12.12
N ALA A 56 2.67 -2.69 11.95
CA ALA A 56 3.03 -2.15 10.64
C ALA A 56 4.18 -2.92 9.97
N SER A 57 5.10 -3.53 10.75
CA SER A 57 6.19 -4.34 10.21
C SER A 57 5.72 -5.64 9.52
N LEU A 58 4.49 -6.09 9.80
CA LEU A 58 3.84 -7.20 9.10
C LEU A 58 3.20 -6.76 7.77
N LEU A 59 3.18 -5.47 7.50
CA LEU A 59 2.58 -4.84 6.34
C LEU A 59 3.67 -4.18 5.49
N ALA A 60 3.40 -3.96 4.22
CA ALA A 60 4.38 -3.38 3.30
C ALA A 60 4.52 -1.85 3.48
N PHE A 61 4.94 -1.38 4.67
CA PHE A 61 5.31 0.00 4.94
C PHE A 61 6.82 0.14 5.17
N ASP A 62 7.36 1.29 4.79
CA ASP A 62 8.66 1.80 5.23
C ASP A 62 8.42 2.64 6.50
N ILE A 63 8.81 2.13 7.67
CA ILE A 63 8.38 2.65 8.97
C ILE A 63 9.42 3.62 9.52
N TRP A 64 9.01 4.89 9.66
CA TRP A 64 9.79 5.97 10.21
C TRP A 64 9.24 6.39 11.57
N VAL A 65 10.11 6.54 12.57
CA VAL A 65 9.72 7.08 13.88
C VAL A 65 10.55 8.31 14.20
N ILE A 66 9.90 9.41 14.52
CA ILE A 66 10.51 10.65 15.01
C ILE A 66 10.15 10.77 16.49
N GLU A 67 11.16 10.87 17.37
CA GLU A 67 10.94 10.97 18.82
C GLU A 67 12.01 11.87 19.44
N ASP A 68 11.63 12.76 20.36
CA ASP A 68 12.55 13.70 21.00
C ASP A 68 13.31 13.13 22.21
N ARG A 69 12.89 11.94 22.70
CA ARG A 69 13.49 11.29 23.87
C ARG A 69 14.29 10.04 23.47
N PRO A 70 15.60 9.97 23.76
CA PRO A 70 16.45 8.87 23.32
C PRO A 70 15.95 7.47 23.71
N LEU A 71 15.45 7.30 24.94
CA LEU A 71 14.95 6.02 25.43
C LEU A 71 13.77 5.47 24.59
N PHE A 72 12.86 6.35 24.16
CA PHE A 72 11.73 5.99 23.35
C PHE A 72 12.10 5.77 21.87
N ALA A 73 13.06 6.53 21.37
CA ALA A 73 13.65 6.32 20.06
C ALA A 73 14.33 4.95 19.97
N ASP A 74 15.16 4.59 20.96
CA ASP A 74 15.78 3.26 21.05
C ASP A 74 14.74 2.13 21.15
N ASN A 75 13.65 2.37 21.87
CA ASN A 75 12.56 1.40 21.93
C ASN A 75 11.91 1.21 20.57
N ALA A 76 11.60 2.27 19.83
CA ALA A 76 11.01 2.19 18.50
C ALA A 76 11.87 1.35 17.55
N LYS A 77 13.21 1.53 17.58
CA LYS A 77 14.14 0.72 16.81
C LYS A 77 14.04 -0.76 17.17
N ARG A 78 13.98 -1.09 18.46
CA ARG A 78 13.82 -2.48 18.95
C ARG A 78 12.49 -3.10 18.56
N GLN A 79 11.44 -2.30 18.32
CA GLN A 79 10.14 -2.76 17.87
C GLN A 79 10.05 -3.02 16.35
N GLY A 80 11.10 -2.71 15.59
CA GLY A 80 11.18 -2.99 14.15
C GLY A 80 10.90 -1.79 13.26
N ALA A 81 11.08 -0.55 13.74
CA ALA A 81 11.06 0.61 12.86
C ALA A 81 12.29 0.58 11.94
N ASP A 82 12.07 0.81 10.63
CA ASP A 82 13.14 0.81 9.61
C ASP A 82 14.05 2.02 9.81
N HIS A 83 13.47 3.18 10.15
CA HIS A 83 14.19 4.43 10.36
C HIS A 83 13.74 5.09 11.66
N VAL A 84 14.70 5.48 12.49
CA VAL A 84 14.43 6.19 13.75
C VAL A 84 15.27 7.46 13.82
N ILE A 85 14.62 8.59 13.99
CA ILE A 85 15.26 9.91 14.15
C ILE A 85 14.98 10.42 15.56
N CYS A 86 16.03 10.47 16.39
CA CYS A 86 15.95 11.08 17.71
C CYS A 86 16.22 12.59 17.59
N GLY A 87 15.19 13.42 17.73
CA GLY A 87 15.33 14.86 17.57
C GLY A 87 14.03 15.64 17.67
N ASP A 88 14.16 16.93 17.43
CA ASP A 88 13.04 17.89 17.41
C ASP A 88 12.07 17.58 16.26
N TYR A 89 10.80 17.46 16.56
CA TYR A 89 9.76 17.09 15.59
C TYR A 89 9.69 18.05 14.41
N LYS A 90 9.59 19.35 14.71
CA LYS A 90 9.44 20.38 13.68
C LYS A 90 10.63 20.42 12.74
N LYS A 91 11.86 20.44 13.30
CA LYS A 91 13.09 20.50 12.50
C LYS A 91 13.27 19.23 11.66
N THR A 92 12.91 18.07 12.19
CA THR A 92 13.02 16.80 11.47
C THR A 92 12.01 16.74 10.34
N LEU A 93 10.75 17.05 10.61
CA LEU A 93 9.71 17.10 9.59
C LEU A 93 10.02 18.12 8.48
N ALA A 94 10.53 19.30 8.83
CA ALA A 94 10.89 20.33 7.85
C ALA A 94 11.98 19.86 6.86
N ARG A 95 12.89 18.99 7.29
CA ARG A 95 13.99 18.42 6.46
C ARG A 95 13.62 17.17 5.70
N LEU A 96 12.56 16.49 6.08
CA LEU A 96 12.12 15.28 5.43
C LEU A 96 11.56 15.63 4.05
N GLU A 97 12.17 15.09 3.00
CA GLU A 97 11.66 15.21 1.64
C GLU A 97 10.29 14.53 1.54
N PRO A 98 9.22 15.27 1.15
CA PRO A 98 7.87 14.73 1.15
C PRO A 98 7.62 13.81 -0.03
N GLN A 99 6.75 12.82 0.17
CA GLN A 99 6.22 11.96 -0.88
C GLN A 99 4.68 12.02 -0.85
N ALA A 100 4.05 11.90 -2.02
CA ALA A 100 2.59 11.98 -2.12
C ALA A 100 1.87 10.78 -1.47
N ASP A 101 2.59 9.71 -1.18
CA ASP A 101 2.14 8.49 -0.51
C ASP A 101 2.64 8.37 0.95
N ASP A 102 3.03 9.49 1.57
CA ASP A 102 3.36 9.53 3.00
C ASP A 102 2.11 9.42 3.88
N TYR A 103 2.18 8.56 4.88
CA TYR A 103 1.18 8.37 5.92
C TYR A 103 1.72 8.87 7.25
N TYR A 104 1.19 10.00 7.73
CA TYR A 104 1.64 10.62 8.97
C TYR A 104 0.73 10.26 10.14
N VAL A 105 1.33 9.93 11.27
CA VAL A 105 0.64 9.62 12.53
C VAL A 105 1.23 10.44 13.66
N CYS A 106 0.44 11.37 14.22
CA CYS A 106 0.83 12.18 15.37
C CYS A 106 0.37 11.51 16.67
N MET A 107 1.32 10.98 17.43
CA MET A 107 1.14 10.33 18.73
C MET A 107 2.07 10.93 19.79
N THR A 108 2.24 12.24 19.75
CA THR A 108 3.16 12.93 20.64
C THR A 108 2.62 13.00 22.08
N ARG A 109 3.51 13.28 23.04
CA ARG A 109 3.16 13.39 24.46
C ARG A 109 2.34 14.63 24.82
N GLY A 110 2.14 15.60 23.92
CA GLY A 110 1.50 16.86 24.28
C GLY A 110 0.97 17.65 23.11
N HIS A 111 -0.04 18.44 23.39
CA HIS A 111 -0.75 19.28 22.41
C HIS A 111 0.18 20.20 21.60
N ARG A 112 1.18 20.79 22.26
CA ARG A 112 2.15 21.66 21.60
C ARG A 112 2.90 20.92 20.47
N PHE A 113 3.37 19.73 20.73
CA PHE A 113 4.11 18.93 19.75
C PHE A 113 3.22 18.43 18.61
N ASP A 114 1.92 18.15 18.90
CA ASP A 114 0.97 17.79 17.84
C ASP A 114 0.79 18.97 16.87
N MET A 115 0.62 20.20 17.38
CA MET A 115 0.49 21.39 16.54
C MET A 115 1.76 21.67 15.72
N GLU A 116 2.95 21.49 16.34
CA GLU A 116 4.23 21.61 15.63
C GLU A 116 4.33 20.58 14.48
N CYS A 117 3.92 19.33 14.71
CA CYS A 117 3.90 18.28 13.67
C CYS A 117 2.89 18.62 12.56
N LEU A 118 1.64 18.85 12.93
CA LEU A 118 0.56 19.07 11.95
C LEU A 118 0.82 20.29 11.07
N THR A 119 1.36 21.38 11.65
CA THR A 119 1.71 22.57 10.89
C THR A 119 2.76 22.31 9.83
N GLU A 120 3.75 21.47 10.10
CA GLU A 120 4.78 21.10 9.11
C GLU A 120 4.25 20.09 8.09
N ILE A 121 3.42 19.14 8.51
CA ILE A 121 2.86 18.09 7.65
C ILE A 121 1.90 18.71 6.61
N PHE A 122 1.00 19.58 7.03
CA PHE A 122 -0.02 20.17 6.14
C PHE A 122 0.54 21.15 5.09
N ARG A 123 1.83 21.45 5.13
CA ARG A 123 2.53 22.23 4.10
C ARG A 123 3.11 21.36 2.99
N LYS A 124 2.93 20.05 3.07
CA LYS A 124 3.53 19.04 2.19
C LYS A 124 2.46 18.16 1.56
N PRO A 125 2.72 17.50 0.44
CA PRO A 125 1.87 16.43 -0.04
C PRO A 125 1.88 15.24 0.94
N TYR A 126 0.74 14.58 1.09
CA TYR A 126 0.58 13.39 1.92
C TYR A 126 -0.59 12.54 1.42
N ALA A 127 -0.58 11.26 1.79
CA ALA A 127 -1.68 10.34 1.57
C ALA A 127 -2.68 10.32 2.73
N TYR A 128 -2.17 10.47 3.97
CA TYR A 128 -2.96 10.34 5.18
C TYR A 128 -2.30 11.14 6.32
N VAL A 129 -3.14 11.78 7.15
CA VAL A 129 -2.71 12.39 8.40
C VAL A 129 -3.68 12.03 9.51
N GLY A 130 -3.17 11.37 10.55
CA GLY A 130 -3.96 11.04 11.73
C GLY A 130 -3.34 11.58 13.01
N MET A 131 -4.18 11.98 13.97
CA MET A 131 -3.72 12.45 15.28
C MET A 131 -4.42 11.71 16.41
N MET A 132 -3.64 11.21 17.35
CA MET A 132 -4.14 10.58 18.55
C MET A 132 -4.61 11.63 19.56
N GLY A 133 -5.85 11.51 20.00
CA GLY A 133 -6.41 12.41 21.03
C GLY A 133 -7.89 12.14 21.28
N SER A 134 -8.39 12.69 22.39
CA SER A 134 -9.83 12.69 22.65
C SER A 134 -10.59 13.59 21.67
N LYS A 135 -11.91 13.37 21.52
CA LYS A 135 -12.77 14.25 20.71
C LYS A 135 -12.63 15.73 21.09
N LYS A 136 -12.49 16.01 22.40
CA LYS A 136 -12.26 17.39 22.89
C LYS A 136 -10.93 17.96 22.40
N ARG A 137 -9.84 17.17 22.45
CA ARG A 137 -8.52 17.58 21.96
C ARG A 137 -8.54 17.78 20.44
N ALA A 138 -9.19 16.89 19.71
CA ALA A 138 -9.36 17.01 18.26
C ALA A 138 -10.06 18.33 17.87
N ALA A 139 -11.12 18.70 18.58
CA ALA A 139 -11.83 19.97 18.34
C ALA A 139 -10.94 21.20 18.59
N ILE A 140 -10.14 21.19 19.66
CA ILE A 140 -9.22 22.28 19.98
C ILE A 140 -8.16 22.41 18.86
N VAL A 141 -7.52 21.30 18.46
CA VAL A 141 -6.50 21.29 17.41
C VAL A 141 -7.07 21.78 16.08
N LYS A 142 -8.25 21.34 15.68
CA LYS A 142 -8.90 21.79 14.45
C LYS A 142 -9.14 23.29 14.45
N LYS A 143 -9.58 23.85 15.58
CA LYS A 143 -9.76 25.30 15.74
C LYS A 143 -8.44 26.08 15.63
N GLU A 144 -7.39 25.60 16.29
CA GLU A 144 -6.06 26.26 16.22
C GLU A 144 -5.45 26.17 14.82
N LEU A 145 -5.69 25.10 14.07
CA LEU A 145 -5.28 25.00 12.67
C LEU A 145 -6.03 26.01 11.80
N GLU A 146 -7.34 26.22 12.03
CA GLU A 146 -8.12 27.24 11.34
C GLU A 146 -7.59 28.66 11.66
N GLU A 147 -7.33 28.95 12.93
CA GLU A 147 -6.71 30.21 13.38
C GLU A 147 -5.31 30.43 12.79
N SER A 148 -4.60 29.33 12.48
CA SER A 148 -3.28 29.33 11.81
C SER A 148 -3.36 29.47 10.29
N GLY A 149 -4.57 29.59 9.71
CA GLY A 149 -4.80 29.87 8.29
C GLY A 149 -4.87 28.64 7.39
N PHE A 150 -5.00 27.43 7.92
CA PHE A 150 -5.24 26.24 7.11
C PHE A 150 -6.69 26.18 6.60
N SER A 151 -6.89 25.66 5.38
CA SER A 151 -8.21 25.57 4.78
C SER A 151 -9.09 24.53 5.48
N GLN A 152 -10.41 24.72 5.44
CA GLN A 152 -11.37 23.74 5.97
C GLN A 152 -11.25 22.38 5.28
N GLU A 153 -10.87 22.34 4.01
CA GLU A 153 -10.60 21.10 3.28
C GLU A 153 -9.42 20.36 3.91
N THR A 154 -8.29 21.01 4.16
CA THR A 154 -7.13 20.43 4.85
C THR A 154 -7.48 19.93 6.25
N ILE A 155 -8.21 20.73 7.03
CA ILE A 155 -8.61 20.39 8.41
C ILE A 155 -9.58 19.21 8.44
N SER A 156 -10.50 19.11 7.47
CA SER A 156 -11.45 18.00 7.38
C SER A 156 -10.76 16.68 7.03
N GLY A 157 -9.64 16.73 6.32
CA GLY A 157 -8.79 15.57 6.02
C GLY A 157 -8.00 15.02 7.21
N LEU A 158 -8.00 15.73 8.36
CA LEU A 158 -7.36 15.24 9.58
C LEU A 158 -8.21 14.14 10.25
N HIS A 159 -7.69 12.94 10.30
CA HIS A 159 -8.26 11.81 11.04
C HIS A 159 -7.99 11.99 12.55
N SER A 160 -8.96 12.55 13.28
CA SER A 160 -8.84 12.78 14.72
C SER A 160 -10.22 12.80 15.40
N PRO A 161 -10.45 11.94 16.39
CA PRO A 161 -9.54 10.90 16.92
C PRO A 161 -9.13 9.90 15.83
N ILE A 162 -7.84 9.52 15.81
CA ILE A 162 -7.29 8.54 14.87
C ILE A 162 -7.81 7.14 15.15
N GLY A 163 -8.03 6.35 14.11
CA GLY A 163 -8.38 4.93 14.19
C GLY A 163 -9.86 4.63 14.06
N LEU A 164 -10.16 3.42 13.60
CA LEU A 164 -11.54 2.94 13.50
C LEU A 164 -12.18 2.76 14.90
N ALA A 165 -13.46 3.00 15.02
CA ALA A 165 -14.20 2.91 16.27
C ALA A 165 -14.45 1.45 16.70
N ILE A 166 -13.42 0.75 17.17
CA ILE A 166 -13.48 -0.65 17.62
C ILE A 166 -13.61 -0.80 19.15
N GLY A 167 -13.61 0.33 19.89
CA GLY A 167 -13.71 0.31 21.36
C GLY A 167 -12.41 -0.07 22.07
N GLY A 168 -11.24 0.06 21.40
CA GLY A 168 -9.93 -0.29 21.96
C GLY A 168 -9.57 0.51 23.23
N GLN A 169 -9.02 -0.17 24.24
CA GLN A 169 -8.63 0.38 25.53
C GLN A 169 -7.13 0.22 25.80
N THR A 170 -6.51 -0.87 25.36
CA THR A 170 -5.08 -1.12 25.52
C THR A 170 -4.27 -0.45 24.42
N PRO A 171 -2.97 -0.19 24.62
CA PRO A 171 -2.10 0.32 23.57
C PRO A 171 -2.14 -0.50 22.28
N GLU A 172 -2.22 -1.82 22.39
CA GLU A 172 -2.29 -2.76 21.29
C GLU A 172 -3.62 -2.65 20.53
N GLU A 173 -4.75 -2.56 21.24
CA GLU A 173 -6.07 -2.39 20.61
C GLU A 173 -6.20 -1.02 19.93
N ILE A 174 -5.65 0.02 20.51
CA ILE A 174 -5.59 1.35 19.89
C ILE A 174 -4.73 1.30 18.64
N ALA A 175 -3.54 0.68 18.68
CA ALA A 175 -2.68 0.51 17.53
C ALA A 175 -3.35 -0.30 16.40
N LEU A 176 -4.10 -1.36 16.76
CA LEU A 176 -4.89 -2.13 15.80
C LEU A 176 -5.95 -1.26 15.10
N SER A 177 -6.67 -0.44 15.87
CA SER A 177 -7.64 0.52 15.34
C SER A 177 -6.99 1.48 14.33
N VAL A 178 -5.83 2.03 14.68
CA VAL A 178 -5.07 2.97 13.85
C VAL A 178 -4.58 2.33 12.57
N ILE A 179 -3.92 1.17 12.66
CA ILE A 179 -3.39 0.52 11.45
C ILE A 179 -4.51 0.05 10.52
N SER A 180 -5.65 -0.37 11.07
CA SER A 180 -6.82 -0.75 10.28
C SER A 180 -7.40 0.44 9.49
N GLU A 181 -7.45 1.64 10.08
CA GLU A 181 -7.85 2.86 9.37
C GLU A 181 -6.85 3.23 8.26
N ILE A 182 -5.56 3.16 8.55
CA ILE A 182 -4.50 3.43 7.57
C ILE A 182 -4.58 2.48 6.37
N VAL A 183 -4.73 1.17 6.63
CA VAL A 183 -4.89 0.15 5.59
C VAL A 183 -6.14 0.40 4.75
N LYS A 184 -7.27 0.76 5.38
CA LYS A 184 -8.49 1.13 4.69
C LYS A 184 -8.24 2.31 3.74
N CYS A 185 -7.71 3.41 4.24
CA CYS A 185 -7.41 4.60 3.43
C CYS A 185 -6.43 4.30 2.28
N LYS A 186 -5.39 3.49 2.56
CA LYS A 186 -4.44 3.06 1.54
C LYS A 186 -5.12 2.32 0.39
N ASN A 187 -5.96 1.35 0.71
CA ASN A 187 -6.63 0.51 -0.27
C ASN A 187 -7.70 1.29 -1.08
N GLU A 188 -8.39 2.24 -0.43
CA GLU A 188 -9.35 3.13 -1.10
C GLU A 188 -8.66 4.07 -2.11
N ARG A 189 -7.44 4.53 -1.82
CA ARG A 189 -6.68 5.43 -2.72
C ARG A 189 -6.09 4.71 -3.93
N THR A 190 -5.49 3.55 -3.71
CA THR A 190 -4.73 2.87 -4.76
C THR A 190 -5.62 2.09 -5.72
N GLY A 191 -6.79 1.61 -5.27
CA GLY A 191 -7.68 0.77 -6.07
C GLY A 191 -7.08 -0.54 -6.55
N CYS A 192 -5.78 -0.76 -6.29
CA CYS A 192 -4.99 -1.92 -6.70
C CYS A 192 -4.22 -2.49 -5.52
N THR A 193 -4.02 -3.80 -5.52
CA THR A 193 -3.10 -4.48 -4.60
C THR A 193 -1.66 -4.06 -4.94
N GLN A 194 -0.84 -3.81 -3.93
CA GLN A 194 0.59 -3.60 -4.13
C GLN A 194 1.26 -4.90 -4.57
N VAL A 195 2.35 -4.78 -5.34
CA VAL A 195 3.19 -5.90 -5.72
C VAL A 195 3.86 -6.47 -4.47
N ASP A 196 3.83 -7.78 -4.30
CA ASP A 196 4.52 -8.44 -3.19
C ASP A 196 6.05 -8.25 -3.32
N ASN A 197 6.73 -8.02 -2.19
CA ASN A 197 8.17 -7.81 -2.20
C ASN A 197 8.94 -8.98 -2.82
N GLU A 198 8.52 -10.22 -2.55
CA GLU A 198 9.14 -11.42 -3.15
C GLU A 198 9.10 -11.40 -4.68
N VAL A 199 8.01 -10.88 -5.26
CA VAL A 199 7.88 -10.72 -6.73
C VAL A 199 8.80 -9.60 -7.22
N LEU A 200 8.87 -8.48 -6.51
CA LEU A 200 9.78 -7.37 -6.86
C LEU A 200 11.24 -7.78 -6.76
N ASP A 201 11.63 -8.42 -5.67
CA ASP A 201 13.00 -8.88 -5.44
C ASP A 201 13.42 -9.86 -6.54
N ALA A 202 12.57 -10.82 -6.87
CA ALA A 202 12.83 -11.77 -7.96
C ALA A 202 12.94 -11.09 -9.33
N LEU A 203 12.16 -10.04 -9.60
CA LEU A 203 12.27 -9.26 -10.85
C LEU A 203 13.56 -8.44 -10.92
N ILE A 204 14.06 -7.95 -9.79
CA ILE A 204 15.31 -7.19 -9.70
C ILE A 204 16.52 -8.13 -9.85
N GLU A 205 16.46 -9.33 -9.26
CA GLU A 205 17.52 -10.32 -9.30
C GLU A 205 17.58 -11.13 -10.61
N ALA A 206 16.51 -11.08 -11.41
CA ALA A 206 16.41 -11.81 -12.67
C ALA A 206 17.40 -11.29 -13.72
N SER A 207 18.59 -11.91 -13.79
CA SER A 207 19.60 -11.55 -14.80
C SER A 207 19.53 -12.40 -16.08
N ASP A 208 19.24 -13.71 -15.98
CA ASP A 208 19.27 -14.67 -17.09
C ASP A 208 18.10 -15.65 -17.11
N GLU A 209 17.18 -15.54 -16.14
CA GLU A 209 16.06 -16.47 -16.01
C GLU A 209 14.80 -15.93 -16.69
N LYS A 210 14.09 -16.82 -17.40
CA LYS A 210 12.84 -16.47 -18.06
C LYS A 210 11.67 -16.67 -17.11
N TYR A 211 10.90 -15.60 -16.92
CA TYR A 211 9.66 -15.62 -16.14
C TYR A 211 8.46 -15.23 -17.00
N ILE A 212 7.29 -15.66 -16.56
CA ILE A 212 6.01 -15.08 -16.96
C ILE A 212 5.44 -14.38 -15.73
N LEU A 213 5.27 -13.07 -15.84
CA LEU A 213 4.57 -12.27 -14.84
C LEU A 213 3.06 -12.38 -15.09
N CYS A 214 2.34 -12.85 -14.09
CA CYS A 214 0.90 -12.99 -14.10
C CYS A 214 0.30 -11.88 -13.23
N THR A 215 -0.44 -10.93 -13.82
CA THR A 215 -1.07 -9.80 -13.10
C THR A 215 -2.58 -9.88 -13.22
N ILE A 216 -3.30 -9.86 -12.10
CA ILE A 216 -4.77 -9.71 -12.12
C ILE A 216 -5.10 -8.29 -12.55
N ILE A 217 -5.72 -8.10 -13.72
CA ILE A 217 -6.10 -6.78 -14.24
C ILE A 217 -7.59 -6.48 -14.12
N LYS A 218 -8.42 -7.52 -13.93
CA LYS A 218 -9.86 -7.38 -13.74
C LYS A 218 -10.38 -8.47 -12.81
N LYS A 219 -11.38 -8.13 -12.03
CA LYS A 219 -12.07 -9.03 -11.11
C LYS A 219 -13.57 -8.80 -11.21
N ASN A 220 -14.34 -9.89 -11.33
CA ASN A 220 -15.81 -9.86 -11.28
C ASN A 220 -16.27 -10.84 -10.19
N GLY A 221 -17.13 -10.37 -9.30
CA GLY A 221 -17.63 -11.16 -8.18
C GLY A 221 -16.59 -11.39 -7.08
N SER A 222 -16.72 -12.49 -6.32
CA SER A 222 -15.83 -12.84 -5.22
C SER A 222 -14.61 -13.57 -5.74
N ALA A 223 -13.43 -13.05 -5.46
CA ALA A 223 -12.15 -13.70 -5.74
C ALA A 223 -11.19 -13.49 -4.56
N PRO A 224 -10.27 -14.45 -4.29
CA PRO A 224 -9.40 -14.42 -3.11
C PRO A 224 -8.42 -13.24 -3.08
N ARG A 225 -8.04 -12.72 -4.25
CA ARG A 225 -7.11 -11.60 -4.39
C ARG A 225 -7.71 -10.47 -5.24
N GLY A 226 -7.18 -9.27 -5.04
CA GLY A 226 -7.61 -8.05 -5.74
C GLY A 226 -6.87 -7.82 -7.06
N VAL A 227 -7.39 -6.86 -7.83
CA VAL A 227 -6.72 -6.32 -9.02
C VAL A 227 -5.35 -5.77 -8.63
N GLY A 228 -4.33 -5.99 -9.47
CA GLY A 228 -2.94 -5.62 -9.22
C GLY A 228 -2.11 -6.71 -8.53
N THR A 229 -2.72 -7.77 -8.01
CA THR A 229 -1.96 -8.92 -7.45
C THR A 229 -1.14 -9.59 -8.53
N GLN A 230 0.10 -9.94 -8.19
CA GLN A 230 1.07 -10.50 -9.11
C GLN A 230 1.65 -11.83 -8.63
N MET A 231 2.04 -12.65 -9.58
CA MET A 231 2.72 -13.92 -9.39
C MET A 231 3.71 -14.12 -10.54
N LEU A 232 4.90 -14.62 -10.25
CA LEU A 232 5.88 -15.05 -11.25
C LEU A 232 5.86 -16.57 -11.38
N VAL A 233 5.89 -17.01 -12.62
CA VAL A 233 6.12 -18.42 -12.97
C VAL A 233 7.41 -18.49 -13.79
N SER A 234 8.40 -19.25 -13.33
CA SER A 234 9.67 -19.40 -14.04
C SER A 234 9.64 -20.57 -15.01
N SER A 235 10.60 -20.60 -15.94
CA SER A 235 10.74 -21.68 -16.92
C SER A 235 11.08 -23.04 -16.30
N ASP A 236 11.68 -23.06 -15.10
CA ASP A 236 11.99 -24.25 -14.30
C ASP A 236 10.86 -24.66 -13.34
N ASN A 237 9.67 -24.04 -13.46
CA ASN A 237 8.46 -24.26 -12.66
C ASN A 237 8.50 -23.73 -11.23
N ARG A 238 9.41 -22.84 -10.86
CA ARG A 238 9.30 -22.09 -9.60
C ARG A 238 8.14 -21.09 -9.69
N ILE A 239 7.46 -20.89 -8.57
CA ILE A 239 6.36 -19.96 -8.42
C ILE A 239 6.73 -19.01 -7.30
N ILE A 240 6.62 -17.70 -7.55
CA ILE A 240 6.91 -16.64 -6.58
C ILE A 240 5.68 -15.74 -6.48
N GLY A 241 5.17 -15.53 -5.28
CA GLY A 241 3.90 -14.86 -5.05
C GLY A 241 2.69 -15.75 -5.33
N THR A 242 1.49 -15.17 -5.33
CA THR A 242 0.22 -15.90 -5.55
C THR A 242 -0.87 -14.98 -6.06
N ILE A 243 -1.69 -15.44 -6.97
CA ILE A 243 -2.91 -14.75 -7.43
C ILE A 243 -4.19 -15.22 -6.72
N GLY A 244 -4.03 -16.02 -5.65
CA GLY A 244 -5.15 -16.39 -4.77
C GLY A 244 -5.30 -17.88 -4.50
N GLY A 245 -4.43 -18.72 -5.06
CA GLY A 245 -4.46 -20.18 -4.87
C GLY A 245 -5.60 -20.89 -5.59
N GLY A 246 -5.76 -22.17 -5.31
CA GLY A 246 -6.84 -23.02 -5.82
C GLY A 246 -6.80 -23.27 -7.33
N CYS A 247 -7.96 -23.64 -7.89
CA CYS A 247 -8.10 -24.05 -9.28
C CYS A 247 -7.69 -22.94 -10.27
N ALA A 248 -8.02 -21.67 -9.98
CA ALA A 248 -7.70 -20.54 -10.84
C ALA A 248 -6.18 -20.36 -11.01
N GLU A 249 -5.44 -20.43 -9.93
CA GLU A 249 -3.97 -20.31 -9.96
C GLU A 249 -3.35 -21.52 -10.70
N ALA A 250 -3.83 -22.73 -10.44
CA ALA A 250 -3.37 -23.93 -11.12
C ALA A 250 -3.60 -23.87 -12.64
N GLU A 251 -4.72 -23.29 -13.07
CA GLU A 251 -5.05 -23.10 -14.49
C GLU A 251 -4.10 -22.11 -15.15
N VAL A 252 -3.82 -20.96 -14.48
CA VAL A 252 -2.86 -19.96 -14.95
C VAL A 252 -1.45 -20.55 -15.06
N ILE A 253 -0.98 -21.27 -14.03
CA ILE A 253 0.33 -21.94 -14.04
C ILE A 253 0.42 -22.94 -15.19
N SER A 254 -0.62 -23.75 -15.39
CA SER A 254 -0.68 -24.70 -16.50
C SER A 254 -0.61 -24.01 -17.87
N HIS A 255 -1.23 -22.81 -17.99
CA HIS A 255 -1.17 -22.01 -19.20
C HIS A 255 0.24 -21.44 -19.41
N CYS A 256 0.89 -20.90 -18.36
CA CYS A 256 2.28 -20.41 -18.43
C CYS A 256 3.24 -21.50 -18.93
N ARG A 257 3.10 -22.72 -18.42
CA ARG A 257 3.90 -23.88 -18.87
C ARG A 257 3.73 -24.18 -20.37
N ARG A 258 2.55 -23.98 -20.93
CA ARG A 258 2.31 -24.11 -22.38
C ARG A 258 2.94 -22.95 -23.16
N LEU A 259 2.93 -21.74 -22.61
CA LEU A 259 3.53 -20.57 -23.25
C LEU A 259 5.05 -20.67 -23.33
N PHE A 260 5.74 -21.19 -22.32
CA PHE A 260 7.20 -21.41 -22.38
C PHE A 260 7.64 -22.35 -23.52
N ARG A 261 6.72 -23.19 -24.03
CA ARG A 261 6.99 -24.08 -25.16
C ARG A 261 6.84 -23.39 -26.52
N LYS A 262 6.28 -22.18 -26.56
CA LYS A 262 6.13 -21.40 -27.79
C LYS A 262 7.40 -20.56 -28.02
N GLN A 263 7.89 -20.51 -29.24
CA GLN A 263 9.14 -19.80 -29.58
C GLN A 263 9.01 -18.27 -29.49
N GLU A 264 7.80 -17.75 -29.71
CA GLU A 264 7.53 -16.29 -29.63
C GLU A 264 6.28 -16.07 -28.78
N PHE A 265 6.49 -15.62 -27.57
CA PHE A 265 5.45 -15.14 -26.66
C PHE A 265 5.94 -13.82 -26.03
N LYS A 266 5.14 -12.77 -26.10
CA LYS A 266 5.42 -11.49 -25.42
C LYS A 266 4.40 -11.22 -24.31
N CYS A 267 3.12 -11.23 -24.65
CA CYS A 267 2.04 -11.07 -23.68
C CYS A 267 0.76 -11.79 -24.15
N SER A 268 -0.11 -12.12 -23.21
CA SER A 268 -1.42 -12.73 -23.46
C SER A 268 -2.38 -12.35 -22.34
N LEU A 269 -3.66 -12.27 -22.65
CA LEU A 269 -4.73 -12.11 -21.68
C LEU A 269 -5.45 -13.45 -21.51
N MET A 270 -5.74 -13.81 -20.26
CA MET A 270 -6.44 -15.04 -19.91
C MET A 270 -7.57 -14.73 -18.91
N ASP A 271 -8.78 -15.12 -19.27
CA ASP A 271 -9.92 -15.10 -18.37
C ASP A 271 -10.07 -16.44 -17.67
N VAL A 272 -10.19 -16.43 -16.34
CA VAL A 272 -10.34 -17.62 -15.51
C VAL A 272 -11.63 -17.50 -14.71
N SER A 273 -12.51 -18.49 -14.86
CA SER A 273 -13.73 -18.61 -14.06
C SER A 273 -13.50 -19.50 -12.85
N MET A 274 -13.98 -19.07 -11.68
CA MET A 274 -13.93 -19.86 -10.45
C MET A 274 -15.19 -20.73 -10.25
N ASN A 275 -16.11 -20.72 -11.21
CA ASN A 275 -17.35 -21.51 -11.24
C ASN A 275 -17.17 -22.78 -12.08
N THR A 276 -16.25 -23.66 -11.72
CA THR A 276 -16.17 -24.98 -12.37
C THR A 276 -16.89 -26.02 -11.50
N ASP A 277 -17.57 -26.96 -12.16
CA ASP A 277 -18.25 -28.11 -11.48
C ASP A 277 -17.31 -28.90 -10.55
N ASP A 278 -16.00 -28.81 -10.76
CA ASP A 278 -14.98 -29.42 -9.91
C ASP A 278 -14.72 -28.61 -8.64
N ALA A 279 -14.86 -27.26 -8.65
CA ALA A 279 -14.75 -26.42 -7.46
C ALA A 279 -15.94 -26.65 -6.49
N GLU A 280 -17.13 -26.92 -7.01
CA GLU A 280 -18.30 -27.30 -6.18
C GLU A 280 -18.10 -28.63 -5.47
N LYS A 281 -17.43 -29.59 -6.11
CA LYS A 281 -17.10 -30.89 -5.51
C LYS A 281 -16.06 -30.80 -4.40
N GLU A 282 -15.18 -29.81 -4.44
CA GLU A 282 -14.17 -29.53 -3.41
C GLU A 282 -14.67 -28.57 -2.33
N GLY A 283 -15.94 -28.14 -2.38
CA GLY A 283 -16.52 -27.21 -1.39
C GLY A 283 -16.03 -25.77 -1.50
N MET A 284 -15.36 -25.42 -2.59
CA MET A 284 -14.89 -24.05 -2.88
C MET A 284 -15.92 -23.27 -3.70
N VAL A 285 -16.83 -22.58 -3.05
CA VAL A 285 -17.85 -21.74 -3.69
C VAL A 285 -17.32 -20.31 -3.84
N CYS A 286 -16.37 -20.10 -4.75
CA CYS A 286 -15.95 -18.76 -5.16
C CYS A 286 -16.62 -18.42 -6.50
N GLY A 287 -17.78 -17.73 -6.46
CA GLY A 287 -18.58 -17.40 -7.64
C GLY A 287 -18.07 -16.24 -8.48
N GLY A 288 -16.75 -16.08 -8.66
CA GLY A 288 -16.16 -14.97 -9.38
C GLY A 288 -15.34 -15.36 -10.60
N SER A 289 -14.87 -14.36 -11.36
CA SER A 289 -13.90 -14.53 -12.44
C SER A 289 -12.79 -13.47 -12.34
N ILE A 290 -11.62 -13.81 -12.85
CA ILE A 290 -10.49 -12.87 -12.97
C ILE A 290 -9.97 -12.86 -14.40
N SER A 291 -9.50 -11.68 -14.85
CA SER A 291 -8.71 -11.56 -16.06
C SER A 291 -7.25 -11.36 -15.67
N VAL A 292 -6.38 -12.21 -16.17
CA VAL A 292 -4.95 -12.24 -15.84
C VAL A 292 -4.16 -11.87 -17.09
N LEU A 293 -3.34 -10.83 -16.97
CA LEU A 293 -2.34 -10.45 -17.96
C LEU A 293 -1.08 -11.31 -17.72
N LEU A 294 -0.61 -11.94 -18.76
CA LEU A 294 0.60 -12.79 -18.78
C LEU A 294 1.65 -12.08 -19.63
N GLU A 295 2.81 -11.77 -19.06
CA GLU A 295 3.89 -11.04 -19.73
C GLU A 295 5.19 -11.80 -19.58
N GLN A 296 5.90 -12.04 -20.70
CA GLN A 296 7.21 -12.67 -20.66
C GLN A 296 8.26 -11.65 -20.22
N ILE A 297 9.09 -12.02 -19.27
CA ILE A 297 10.21 -11.25 -18.73
C ILE A 297 11.47 -12.11 -18.81
N GLY A 298 12.57 -11.54 -19.33
CA GLY A 298 13.85 -12.20 -19.53
C GLY A 298 14.09 -12.72 -20.94
#